data_0bf4a7ed0e41a9c99fccc49add273136
#
_entry.id   0bf4a7ed0e41a9c99fccc49add273136
#
_cell.length_a   1.000
_cell.length_b   1.000
_cell.length_c   1.000
_cell.angle_alpha   90.00
_cell.angle_beta   90.00
_cell.angle_gamma   90.00
#
_symmetry.space_group_name_H-M   'P 1'
#
loop_
_entity.id
_entity.type
_entity.pdbx_description
1 polymer ?
#
loop_
_entity_poly.entity_id
_entity_poly.type
_entity_poly.pdbx_seq_one_letter_code
_entity_poly.pdbx_strand_id
1 'polypeptide(L)'
;NVAFRSVDKEDLMGGVSAVDMTDLTRKNYSTYSLDNMQAYVGGYNGQLWNMGEALVVVDGVPRDANNVLPTEIEQITFLKSARAVVLYGSRAAKGAVLITTKRSRVDGLQVSVRGNATLFTPKRYPKYLGAPQYMTLYNEALANDGKSPVYSDEDIYNYASGVNPYRYPNIDFFSSDYVKKSFQRYEGIAEFQGGGRFAHFYANIGLYNVNDLMKFGEGKDNHTTRLNIRGNVDLRLNDWITGWVDANATFYDARNDNSDFWSQSA
;
A
#
# COMPACT_ATOMS: atom_id res chain seq x y z
N ASN A 1 -20.54 -9.21 -7.82
CA ASN A 1 -20.03 -10.51 -8.26
C ASN A 1 -19.57 -11.34 -7.05
N VAL A 2 -19.93 -12.59 -7.01
CA VAL A 2 -19.47 -13.55 -6.01
C VAL A 2 -18.91 -14.77 -6.75
N ALA A 3 -17.58 -14.87 -6.78
CA ALA A 3 -16.85 -15.91 -7.50
C ALA A 3 -17.27 -16.00 -8.99
N PHE A 4 -18.00 -17.04 -9.36
CA PHE A 4 -18.28 -17.35 -10.76
C PHE A 4 -19.62 -16.81 -11.28
N ARG A 5 -20.35 -16.03 -10.47
CA ARG A 5 -21.64 -15.45 -10.88
C ARG A 5 -21.95 -14.12 -10.19
N SER A 6 -22.79 -13.32 -10.82
CA SER A 6 -23.47 -12.19 -10.16
C SER A 6 -24.60 -12.70 -9.29
N VAL A 7 -24.74 -12.14 -8.10
CA VAL A 7 -25.80 -12.45 -7.13
C VAL A 7 -26.30 -11.12 -6.58
N ASP A 8 -27.61 -10.98 -6.39
CA ASP A 8 -28.18 -9.80 -5.79
C ASP A 8 -27.75 -9.66 -4.33
N LYS A 9 -27.69 -8.42 -3.85
CA LYS A 9 -27.20 -8.13 -2.50
C LYS A 9 -28.06 -8.79 -1.41
N GLU A 10 -29.35 -8.94 -1.70
CA GLU A 10 -30.34 -9.58 -0.80
C GLU A 10 -30.13 -11.10 -0.68
N ASP A 11 -29.56 -11.72 -1.72
CA ASP A 11 -29.25 -13.16 -1.75
C ASP A 11 -27.88 -13.49 -1.12
N LEU A 12 -27.13 -12.49 -0.67
CA LEU A 12 -25.86 -12.66 0.01
C LEU A 12 -26.06 -13.12 1.45
N MET A 13 -26.24 -14.44 1.63
CA MET A 13 -26.37 -15.02 2.96
C MET A 13 -25.01 -15.24 3.64
N GLY A 14 -24.89 -14.82 4.91
CA GLY A 14 -23.74 -15.14 5.80
C GLY A 14 -22.46 -14.39 5.45
N GLY A 15 -21.30 -14.89 5.80
CA GLY A 15 -20.00 -14.26 5.82
C GLY A 15 -19.44 -13.69 4.50
N VAL A 16 -20.22 -12.91 3.77
CA VAL A 16 -19.82 -12.19 2.55
C VAL A 16 -20.02 -10.69 2.76
N SER A 17 -19.02 -9.89 2.39
CA SER A 17 -19.14 -8.43 2.33
C SER A 17 -18.67 -7.97 0.98
N ALA A 18 -19.41 -7.06 0.34
CA ALA A 18 -19.06 -6.47 -0.95
C ALA A 18 -18.94 -4.96 -0.81
N VAL A 19 -17.90 -4.39 -1.38
CA VAL A 19 -17.62 -2.95 -1.42
C VAL A 19 -17.59 -2.51 -2.88
N ASP A 20 -18.45 -1.56 -3.24
CA ASP A 20 -18.44 -0.91 -4.54
C ASP A 20 -17.31 0.13 -4.56
N MET A 21 -16.34 -0.09 -5.42
CA MET A 21 -15.16 0.76 -5.52
C MET A 21 -15.39 1.97 -6.44
N THR A 22 -16.39 1.94 -7.30
CA THR A 22 -16.65 3.03 -8.24
C THR A 22 -17.05 4.30 -7.50
N ASP A 23 -17.95 4.20 -6.53
CA ASP A 23 -18.35 5.32 -5.69
C ASP A 23 -17.29 5.67 -4.64
N LEU A 24 -16.64 4.68 -4.08
CA LEU A 24 -15.63 4.89 -3.04
C LEU A 24 -14.43 5.66 -3.56
N THR A 25 -13.87 5.26 -4.70
CA THR A 25 -12.68 5.90 -5.30
C THR A 25 -12.95 7.29 -5.85
N ARG A 26 -14.20 7.61 -6.15
CA ARG A 26 -14.61 8.95 -6.55
C ARG A 26 -14.56 9.95 -5.38
N LYS A 27 -14.84 9.50 -4.16
CA LYS A 27 -14.93 10.33 -2.94
C LYS A 27 -13.66 10.26 -2.10
N ASN A 28 -13.02 9.10 -2.06
CA ASN A 28 -11.88 8.82 -1.20
C ASN A 28 -10.70 8.35 -2.04
N TYR A 29 -9.54 8.89 -1.71
CA TYR A 29 -8.30 8.48 -2.33
C TYR A 29 -7.63 7.40 -1.49
N SER A 30 -7.18 6.32 -2.13
CA SER A 30 -6.27 5.32 -1.55
C SER A 30 -5.19 4.94 -2.56
N THR A 31 -4.01 4.60 -2.05
CA THR A 31 -2.86 4.21 -2.89
C THR A 31 -2.96 2.76 -3.32
N TYR A 32 -3.40 1.91 -2.42
CA TYR A 32 -3.55 0.47 -2.65
C TYR A 32 -5.00 0.04 -2.51
N SER A 33 -5.36 -1.00 -3.22
CA SER A 33 -6.75 -1.44 -3.37
C SER A 33 -7.40 -1.91 -2.06
N LEU A 34 -6.63 -2.43 -1.12
CA LEU A 34 -7.11 -2.91 0.17
C LEU A 34 -6.93 -1.91 1.33
N ASP A 35 -6.36 -0.72 1.04
CA ASP A 35 -6.20 0.33 2.05
C ASP A 35 -7.55 0.79 2.60
N ASN A 36 -7.60 0.96 3.92
CA ASN A 36 -8.78 1.45 4.64
C ASN A 36 -10.05 0.57 4.53
N MET A 37 -9.96 -0.65 3.98
CA MET A 37 -11.10 -1.55 3.87
C MET A 37 -11.69 -1.97 5.22
N GLN A 38 -10.91 -1.88 6.30
CA GLN A 38 -11.40 -2.10 7.67
C GLN A 38 -12.52 -1.15 8.08
N ALA A 39 -12.61 0.03 7.46
CA ALA A 39 -13.70 0.97 7.72
C ALA A 39 -15.04 0.54 7.07
N TYR A 40 -15.01 -0.34 6.08
CA TYR A 40 -16.17 -0.75 5.28
C TYR A 40 -16.56 -2.23 5.49
N VAL A 41 -15.62 -3.04 5.99
CA VAL A 41 -15.79 -4.49 6.09
C VAL A 41 -15.58 -4.95 7.52
N GLY A 42 -16.66 -5.30 8.20
CA GLY A 42 -16.58 -5.87 9.56
C GLY A 42 -15.78 -7.16 9.59
N GLY A 43 -14.86 -7.28 10.57
CA GLY A 43 -13.97 -8.44 10.72
C GLY A 43 -12.78 -8.46 9.77
N TYR A 44 -12.48 -7.34 9.11
CA TYR A 44 -11.27 -7.14 8.30
C TYR A 44 -10.40 -6.03 8.91
N ASN A 45 -9.13 -6.34 9.15
CA ASN A 45 -8.11 -5.40 9.65
C ASN A 45 -6.75 -5.60 8.92
N GLY A 46 -6.80 -5.89 7.63
CA GLY A 46 -5.68 -6.44 6.85
C GLY A 46 -5.75 -7.96 6.74
N GLN A 47 -6.42 -8.61 7.68
CA GLN A 47 -6.69 -10.04 7.71
C GLN A 47 -8.17 -10.28 8.00
N LEU A 48 -8.75 -11.35 7.46
CA LEU A 48 -10.12 -11.75 7.77
C LEU A 48 -10.15 -12.50 9.10
N TRP A 49 -10.86 -11.94 10.09
CA TRP A 49 -11.01 -12.52 11.44
C TRP A 49 -9.68 -12.83 12.15
N ASN A 50 -8.60 -12.10 11.85
CA ASN A 50 -7.25 -12.38 12.37
C ASN A 50 -6.72 -13.79 12.07
N MET A 51 -7.24 -14.47 11.04
CA MET A 51 -6.81 -15.83 10.69
C MET A 51 -5.52 -15.90 9.85
N GLY A 52 -4.94 -14.75 9.52
CA GLY A 52 -3.78 -14.61 8.64
C GLY A 52 -4.17 -14.14 7.23
N GLU A 53 -3.24 -14.22 6.29
CA GLU A 53 -3.42 -13.71 4.94
C GLU A 53 -4.50 -14.47 4.17
N ALA A 54 -5.50 -13.74 3.68
CA ALA A 54 -6.55 -14.26 2.83
C ALA A 54 -6.03 -14.49 1.39
N LEU A 55 -6.64 -15.43 0.68
CA LEU A 55 -6.38 -15.61 -0.74
C LEU A 55 -6.92 -14.41 -1.52
N VAL A 56 -6.06 -13.70 -2.24
CA VAL A 56 -6.48 -12.62 -3.14
C VAL A 56 -6.64 -13.16 -4.56
N VAL A 57 -7.80 -12.88 -5.16
CA VAL A 57 -8.16 -13.32 -6.52
C VAL A 57 -8.61 -12.11 -7.31
N VAL A 58 -7.91 -11.81 -8.40
CA VAL A 58 -8.23 -10.70 -9.31
C VAL A 58 -8.77 -11.29 -10.62
N ASP A 59 -10.01 -10.97 -10.97
CA ASP A 59 -10.71 -11.48 -12.17
C ASP A 59 -10.58 -13.00 -12.34
N GLY A 60 -10.70 -13.74 -11.22
CA GLY A 60 -10.61 -15.20 -11.18
C GLY A 60 -9.20 -15.78 -11.07
N VAL A 61 -8.16 -14.96 -11.10
CA VAL A 61 -6.76 -15.40 -11.02
C VAL A 61 -6.13 -14.96 -9.70
N PRO A 62 -5.48 -15.87 -8.93
CA PRO A 62 -4.74 -15.49 -7.73
C PRO A 62 -3.59 -14.54 -8.06
N ARG A 63 -3.60 -13.34 -7.47
CA ARG A 63 -2.62 -12.26 -7.70
C ARG A 63 -2.46 -11.39 -6.47
N ASP A 64 -1.38 -10.61 -6.44
CA ASP A 64 -1.18 -9.56 -5.47
C ASP A 64 -2.11 -8.37 -5.76
N ALA A 65 -2.88 -7.95 -4.75
CA ALA A 65 -3.78 -6.79 -4.79
C ALA A 65 -3.03 -5.46 -5.05
N ASN A 66 -1.76 -5.37 -4.64
CA ASN A 66 -0.95 -4.16 -4.79
C ASN A 66 -0.66 -3.79 -6.25
N ASN A 67 -0.78 -4.76 -7.16
CA ASN A 67 -0.61 -4.56 -8.59
C ASN A 67 -1.88 -4.07 -9.31
N VAL A 68 -2.97 -3.84 -8.57
CA VAL A 68 -4.23 -3.33 -9.11
C VAL A 68 -4.51 -1.96 -8.52
N LEU A 69 -4.68 -0.95 -9.37
CA LEU A 69 -5.05 0.39 -8.90
C LEU A 69 -6.49 0.40 -8.37
N PRO A 70 -6.77 1.11 -7.26
CA PRO A 70 -8.14 1.24 -6.75
C PRO A 70 -9.13 1.74 -7.80
N THR A 71 -8.69 2.60 -8.70
CA THR A 71 -9.52 3.15 -9.79
C THR A 71 -9.87 2.13 -10.88
N GLU A 72 -9.10 1.05 -11.02
CA GLU A 72 -9.39 -0.05 -11.96
C GLU A 72 -10.47 -0.99 -11.44
N ILE A 73 -10.80 -0.92 -10.15
CA ILE A 73 -11.66 -1.87 -9.48
C ILE A 73 -13.12 -1.41 -9.55
N GLU A 74 -13.99 -2.31 -9.96
CA GLU A 74 -15.46 -2.14 -9.87
C GLU A 74 -15.92 -2.53 -8.46
N GLN A 75 -15.50 -3.71 -7.96
CA GLN A 75 -15.98 -4.27 -6.71
C GLN A 75 -14.91 -5.11 -6.01
N ILE A 76 -14.86 -5.02 -4.69
CA ILE A 76 -14.13 -5.96 -3.85
C ILE A 76 -15.12 -6.76 -3.02
N THR A 77 -15.03 -8.09 -3.08
CA THR A 77 -15.87 -9.01 -2.32
C THR A 77 -15.02 -9.81 -1.34
N PHE A 78 -15.38 -9.76 -0.08
CA PHE A 78 -14.73 -10.48 1.01
C PHE A 78 -15.54 -11.75 1.34
N LEU A 79 -14.98 -12.92 1.07
CA LEU A 79 -15.53 -14.21 1.43
C LEU A 79 -14.92 -14.67 2.75
N LYS A 80 -15.74 -14.68 3.78
CA LYS A 80 -15.30 -15.02 5.14
C LYS A 80 -15.57 -16.51 5.39
N SER A 81 -14.55 -17.21 5.92
CA SER A 81 -14.65 -18.58 6.39
C SER A 81 -15.04 -19.66 5.34
N ALA A 82 -15.94 -20.58 5.72
CA ALA A 82 -16.27 -21.79 4.96
C ALA A 82 -16.65 -21.56 3.48
N ARG A 83 -17.27 -20.44 3.13
CA ARG A 83 -17.63 -20.14 1.73
C ARG A 83 -16.43 -19.97 0.82
N ALA A 84 -15.36 -19.37 1.33
CA ALA A 84 -14.12 -19.26 0.58
C ALA A 84 -13.53 -20.63 0.28
N VAL A 85 -13.56 -21.54 1.26
CA VAL A 85 -13.04 -22.92 1.11
C VAL A 85 -13.88 -23.71 0.10
N VAL A 86 -15.20 -23.56 0.11
CA VAL A 86 -16.09 -24.26 -0.85
C VAL A 86 -15.79 -23.82 -2.29
N LEU A 87 -15.44 -22.56 -2.52
CA LEU A 87 -15.19 -22.01 -3.86
C LEU A 87 -13.75 -22.17 -4.34
N TYR A 88 -12.78 -22.07 -3.42
CA TYR A 88 -11.35 -21.99 -3.75
C TYR A 88 -10.50 -23.06 -3.07
N GLY A 89 -11.13 -24.01 -2.36
CA GLY A 89 -10.43 -25.11 -1.68
C GLY A 89 -9.62 -24.64 -0.46
N SER A 90 -8.68 -25.49 -0.05
CA SER A 90 -7.83 -25.26 1.14
C SER A 90 -6.99 -23.99 1.09
N ARG A 91 -6.67 -23.49 -0.09
CA ARG A 91 -5.93 -22.22 -0.26
C ARG A 91 -6.69 -21.00 0.32
N ALA A 92 -8.02 -21.08 0.39
CA ALA A 92 -8.85 -20.05 0.96
C ALA A 92 -9.33 -20.36 2.40
N ALA A 93 -8.62 -21.21 3.13
CA ALA A 93 -8.95 -21.57 4.53
C ALA A 93 -9.00 -20.36 5.45
N LYS A 94 -8.21 -19.32 5.15
CA LYS A 94 -8.17 -18.04 5.89
C LYS A 94 -9.12 -16.97 5.30
N GLY A 95 -9.99 -17.37 4.38
CA GLY A 95 -10.88 -16.48 3.62
C GLY A 95 -10.32 -16.12 2.25
N ALA A 96 -11.13 -15.42 1.45
CA ALA A 96 -10.72 -14.92 0.15
C ALA A 96 -11.21 -13.48 -0.08
N VAL A 97 -10.39 -12.70 -0.78
CA VAL A 97 -10.71 -11.34 -1.25
C VAL A 97 -10.77 -11.40 -2.77
N LEU A 98 -11.96 -11.17 -3.32
CA LEU A 98 -12.20 -11.18 -4.76
C LEU A 98 -12.23 -9.75 -5.26
N ILE A 99 -11.33 -9.42 -6.17
CA ILE A 99 -11.25 -8.13 -6.84
C ILE A 99 -11.80 -8.31 -8.25
N THR A 100 -12.86 -7.58 -8.56
CA THR A 100 -13.42 -7.52 -9.91
C THR A 100 -13.04 -6.18 -10.51
N THR A 101 -12.36 -6.20 -11.66
CA THR A 101 -11.95 -4.99 -12.35
C THR A 101 -13.06 -4.45 -13.26
N LYS A 102 -12.97 -3.17 -13.57
CA LYS A 102 -13.94 -2.47 -14.41
C LYS A 102 -13.95 -3.04 -15.82
N ARG A 103 -15.16 -3.13 -16.39
CA ARG A 103 -15.41 -3.44 -17.79
C ARG A 103 -16.33 -2.38 -18.37
N SER A 104 -16.12 -2.03 -19.62
CA SER A 104 -17.00 -1.07 -20.28
C SER A 104 -18.36 -1.68 -20.56
N ARG A 105 -19.40 -0.88 -20.31
CA ARG A 105 -20.78 -1.15 -20.75
C ARG A 105 -21.34 0.04 -21.53
N VAL A 106 -20.45 0.95 -21.92
CA VAL A 106 -20.81 2.22 -22.55
C VAL A 106 -20.59 2.10 -24.06
N ASP A 107 -21.59 2.46 -24.83
CA ASP A 107 -21.44 2.66 -26.27
C ASP A 107 -20.77 4.01 -26.54
N GLY A 108 -19.91 4.05 -27.53
CA GLY A 108 -19.07 5.21 -27.84
C GLY A 108 -17.80 5.27 -26.97
N LEU A 109 -17.14 6.41 -26.95
CA LEU A 109 -15.90 6.63 -26.21
C LEU A 109 -16.12 7.57 -25.03
N GLN A 110 -15.72 7.14 -23.86
CA GLN A 110 -15.66 7.95 -22.64
C GLN A 110 -14.23 7.98 -22.12
N VAL A 111 -13.74 9.18 -21.80
CA VAL A 111 -12.40 9.41 -21.28
C VAL A 111 -12.51 10.10 -19.93
N SER A 112 -11.78 9.60 -18.94
CA SER A 112 -11.67 10.20 -17.63
C SER A 112 -10.21 10.36 -17.26
N VAL A 113 -9.83 11.55 -16.78
CA VAL A 113 -8.45 11.85 -16.35
C VAL A 113 -8.49 12.38 -14.92
N ARG A 114 -7.61 11.85 -14.08
CA ARG A 114 -7.44 12.27 -12.71
C ARG A 114 -5.97 12.57 -12.43
N GLY A 115 -5.71 13.67 -11.74
CA GLY A 115 -4.39 14.00 -11.20
C GLY A 115 -4.49 14.25 -9.70
N ASN A 116 -3.56 13.69 -8.94
CA ASN A 116 -3.44 13.90 -7.50
C ASN A 116 -2.02 14.36 -7.17
N ALA A 117 -1.91 15.40 -6.36
CA ALA A 117 -0.66 15.83 -5.75
C ALA A 117 -0.84 15.88 -4.24
N THR A 118 0.02 15.20 -3.52
CA THR A 118 -0.06 15.10 -2.06
C THR A 118 1.26 15.55 -1.44
N LEU A 119 1.18 16.44 -0.48
CA LEU A 119 2.30 16.86 0.35
C LEU A 119 2.18 16.19 1.72
N PHE A 120 3.20 15.43 2.09
CA PHE A 120 3.30 14.81 3.39
C PHE A 120 4.24 15.63 4.26
N THR A 121 3.75 16.07 5.41
CA THR A 121 4.53 16.78 6.42
C THR A 121 4.50 15.98 7.71
N PRO A 122 5.64 15.58 8.27
CA PRO A 122 5.67 14.93 9.56
C PRO A 122 5.03 15.81 10.61
N LYS A 123 4.11 15.27 11.37
CA LYS A 123 3.43 16.01 12.44
C LYS A 123 4.39 16.31 13.60
N ARG A 124 5.27 15.37 13.90
CA ARG A 124 6.29 15.45 14.95
C ARG A 124 7.35 14.39 14.73
N TYR A 125 8.60 14.74 14.91
CA TYR A 125 9.68 13.75 15.04
C TYR A 125 9.86 13.36 16.49
N PRO A 126 10.29 12.10 16.77
CA PRO A 126 10.71 11.70 18.10
C PRO A 126 11.91 12.56 18.53
N LYS A 127 12.01 12.82 19.81
CA LYS A 127 13.20 13.43 20.40
C LYS A 127 13.89 12.39 21.24
N TYR A 128 15.07 12.02 20.82
CA TYR A 128 15.92 11.10 21.55
C TYR A 128 16.89 11.84 22.44
N LEU A 129 17.43 11.16 23.43
CA LEU A 129 18.50 11.66 24.24
C LEU A 129 19.79 11.75 23.39
N GLY A 130 20.60 12.76 23.62
CA GLY A 130 21.94 12.77 23.07
C GLY A 130 22.80 11.66 23.68
N ALA A 131 23.89 11.26 22.99
CA ALA A 131 24.76 10.19 23.44
C ALA A 131 25.23 10.32 24.89
N PRO A 132 25.71 11.48 25.36
CA PRO A 132 26.17 11.62 26.76
C PRO A 132 25.04 11.46 27.78
N GLN A 133 23.83 11.95 27.45
CA GLN A 133 22.66 11.80 28.32
C GLN A 133 22.21 10.33 28.40
N TYR A 134 22.20 9.63 27.26
CA TYR A 134 21.89 8.22 27.22
C TYR A 134 22.89 7.40 28.05
N MET A 135 24.19 7.64 27.86
CA MET A 135 25.24 6.93 28.57
C MET A 135 25.16 7.13 30.08
N THR A 136 24.87 8.36 30.53
CA THR A 136 24.70 8.68 31.94
C THR A 136 23.50 7.94 32.54
N LEU A 137 22.32 8.02 31.91
CA LEU A 137 21.12 7.34 32.39
C LEU A 137 21.24 5.82 32.34
N TYR A 138 21.93 5.29 31.33
CA TYR A 138 22.19 3.86 31.25
C TYR A 138 23.07 3.37 32.40
N ASN A 139 24.14 4.07 32.71
CA ASN A 139 24.99 3.77 33.88
C ASN A 139 24.21 3.88 35.21
N GLU A 140 23.33 4.88 35.33
CA GLU A 140 22.44 5.03 36.50
C GLU A 140 21.48 3.83 36.64
N ALA A 141 20.89 3.39 35.53
CA ALA A 141 20.03 2.20 35.51
C ALA A 141 20.80 0.93 35.93
N LEU A 142 22.04 0.76 35.45
CA LEU A 142 22.90 -0.35 35.84
C LEU A 142 23.24 -0.30 37.34
N ALA A 143 23.56 0.88 37.88
CA ALA A 143 23.84 1.06 39.29
C ALA A 143 22.61 0.69 40.18
N ASN A 144 21.41 1.07 39.74
CA ASN A 144 20.16 0.68 40.43
C ASN A 144 19.93 -0.85 40.40
N ASP A 145 20.41 -1.53 39.35
CA ASP A 145 20.40 -2.99 39.23
C ASP A 145 21.56 -3.68 40.00
N GLY A 146 22.45 -2.91 40.68
CA GLY A 146 23.62 -3.43 41.38
C GLY A 146 24.75 -3.90 40.42
N LYS A 147 24.74 -3.40 39.16
CA LYS A 147 25.73 -3.73 38.13
C LYS A 147 26.76 -2.60 37.99
N SER A 148 27.93 -2.93 37.47
CA SER A 148 28.98 -1.95 37.17
C SER A 148 28.59 -1.08 35.97
N PRO A 149 29.01 0.21 35.93
CA PRO A 149 28.82 1.07 34.77
C PRO A 149 29.57 0.50 33.56
N VAL A 150 28.97 0.67 32.40
CA VAL A 150 29.49 0.26 31.09
C VAL A 150 30.29 1.39 30.44
N TYR A 151 29.83 2.62 30.60
CA TYR A 151 30.47 3.80 30.02
C TYR A 151 31.32 4.50 31.04
N SER A 152 32.57 4.85 30.66
CA SER A 152 33.47 5.60 31.53
C SER A 152 33.11 7.09 31.58
N ASP A 153 33.45 7.77 32.66
CA ASP A 153 33.27 9.23 32.79
C ASP A 153 34.03 9.99 31.69
N GLU A 154 35.17 9.46 31.26
CA GLU A 154 36.00 10.02 30.17
C GLU A 154 35.22 9.91 28.83
N ASP A 155 34.61 8.77 28.55
CA ASP A 155 33.81 8.61 27.33
C ASP A 155 32.61 9.58 27.35
N ILE A 156 31.88 9.64 28.46
CA ILE A 156 30.73 10.55 28.59
C ILE A 156 31.18 12.00 28.38
N TYR A 157 32.33 12.40 28.94
CA TYR A 157 32.89 13.74 28.74
C TYR A 157 33.25 13.98 27.28
N ASN A 158 33.90 13.03 26.61
CA ASN A 158 34.33 13.14 25.23
C ASN A 158 33.10 13.28 24.28
N TYR A 159 32.04 12.54 24.51
CA TYR A 159 30.79 12.69 23.75
C TYR A 159 30.07 14.02 24.05
N ALA A 160 30.12 14.50 25.28
CA ALA A 160 29.52 15.77 25.68
C ALA A 160 30.26 16.98 25.17
N SER A 161 31.62 16.93 25.18
CA SER A 161 32.46 18.05 24.79
C SER A 161 32.56 18.24 23.26
N GLY A 162 32.28 17.20 22.47
CA GLY A 162 32.42 17.22 21.02
C GLY A 162 33.89 17.35 20.55
N VAL A 163 34.86 16.96 21.37
CA VAL A 163 36.30 17.09 21.11
C VAL A 163 36.74 16.45 19.79
N ASN A 164 36.11 15.37 19.41
CA ASN A 164 36.27 14.71 18.13
C ASN A 164 34.96 14.10 17.66
N PRO A 165 34.16 14.82 16.85
CA PRO A 165 32.84 14.37 16.44
C PRO A 165 32.85 13.12 15.54
N TYR A 166 33.99 12.76 14.94
CA TYR A 166 34.13 11.53 14.18
C TYR A 166 34.34 10.30 15.07
N ARG A 167 35.00 10.47 16.20
CA ARG A 167 35.25 9.40 17.17
C ARG A 167 34.13 9.31 18.22
N TYR A 168 33.56 10.44 18.59
CA TYR A 168 32.51 10.58 19.61
C TYR A 168 31.30 11.29 19.02
N PRO A 169 30.58 10.62 18.09
CA PRO A 169 29.45 11.23 17.40
C PRO A 169 28.25 11.41 18.34
N ASN A 170 27.63 12.58 18.30
CA ASN A 170 26.39 12.88 18.98
C ASN A 170 25.45 13.50 17.97
N ILE A 171 24.78 12.65 17.19
CA ILE A 171 24.03 13.04 15.99
C ILE A 171 22.53 12.84 16.26
N ASP A 172 21.73 13.88 16.02
CA ASP A 172 20.29 13.77 15.93
C ASP A 172 19.88 13.55 14.47
N PHE A 173 19.64 12.30 14.11
CA PHE A 173 19.22 11.91 12.76
C PHE A 173 17.82 12.39 12.38
N PHE A 174 17.02 12.84 13.35
CA PHE A 174 15.70 13.43 13.11
C PHE A 174 15.73 14.95 12.99
N SER A 175 16.91 15.55 13.05
CA SER A 175 17.08 17.00 12.84
C SER A 175 16.86 17.40 11.38
N SER A 176 16.67 18.69 11.14
CA SER A 176 16.49 19.26 9.79
C SER A 176 17.72 19.09 8.89
N ASP A 177 18.86 18.66 9.42
CA ASP A 177 20.08 18.39 8.64
C ASP A 177 19.97 17.05 7.88
N TYR A 178 19.28 16.08 8.46
CA TYR A 178 19.17 14.72 7.95
C TYR A 178 17.80 14.39 7.35
N VAL A 179 16.74 15.11 7.75
CA VAL A 179 15.40 14.87 7.24
C VAL A 179 14.81 16.09 6.55
N LYS A 180 14.05 15.84 5.49
CA LYS A 180 13.29 16.88 4.79
C LYS A 180 12.08 17.29 5.64
N LYS A 181 11.65 18.55 5.53
CA LYS A 181 10.42 19.03 6.19
C LYS A 181 9.16 18.41 5.61
N SER A 182 9.24 17.93 4.38
CA SER A 182 8.12 17.31 3.66
C SER A 182 8.61 16.48 2.50
N PHE A 183 7.78 15.53 2.07
CA PHE A 183 7.96 14.81 0.82
C PHE A 183 6.67 14.83 0.01
N GLN A 184 6.76 14.49 -1.26
CA GLN A 184 5.69 14.67 -2.22
C GLN A 184 5.34 13.35 -2.88
N ARG A 185 4.06 13.21 -3.21
CA ARG A 185 3.54 12.14 -4.04
C ARG A 185 2.72 12.73 -5.17
N TYR A 186 2.98 12.26 -6.37
CA TYR A 186 2.24 12.61 -7.57
C TYR A 186 1.61 11.36 -8.15
N GLU A 187 0.41 11.50 -8.66
CA GLU A 187 -0.30 10.44 -9.33
C GLU A 187 -1.12 11.01 -10.48
N GLY A 188 -1.03 10.35 -11.64
CA GLY A 188 -1.83 10.63 -12.81
C GLY A 188 -2.51 9.35 -13.29
N ILE A 189 -3.82 9.40 -13.55
CA ILE A 189 -4.59 8.26 -14.01
C ILE A 189 -5.42 8.70 -15.20
N ALA A 190 -5.38 7.93 -16.30
CA ALA A 190 -6.23 8.09 -17.45
C ALA A 190 -7.00 6.79 -17.70
N GLU A 191 -8.32 6.90 -17.73
CA GLU A 191 -9.25 5.80 -18.02
C GLU A 191 -9.92 6.06 -19.35
N PHE A 192 -9.98 5.03 -20.18
CA PHE A 192 -10.64 5.02 -21.47
C PHE A 192 -11.63 3.85 -21.49
N GLN A 193 -12.85 4.11 -21.79
CA GLN A 193 -13.84 3.05 -21.97
C GLN A 193 -14.76 3.37 -23.14
N GLY A 194 -15.21 2.33 -23.78
CA GLY A 194 -16.10 2.51 -24.90
C GLY A 194 -16.46 1.19 -25.54
N GLY A 195 -17.20 1.28 -26.61
CA GLY A 195 -17.59 0.10 -27.34
C GLY A 195 -18.68 0.33 -28.34
N GLY A 196 -19.23 -0.78 -28.81
CA GLY A 196 -20.31 -0.84 -29.74
C GLY A 196 -20.85 -2.27 -29.83
N ARG A 197 -21.55 -2.57 -30.91
CA ARG A 197 -22.30 -3.83 -31.07
C ARG A 197 -21.48 -5.11 -30.85
N PHE A 198 -20.20 -5.09 -31.23
CA PHE A 198 -19.37 -6.31 -31.27
C PHE A 198 -18.29 -6.36 -30.21
N ALA A 199 -17.88 -5.23 -29.66
CA ALA A 199 -16.84 -5.16 -28.67
C ALA A 199 -17.02 -3.98 -27.71
N HIS A 200 -16.68 -4.20 -26.45
CA HIS A 200 -16.51 -3.15 -25.45
C HIS A 200 -15.09 -3.23 -24.89
N PHE A 201 -14.49 -2.10 -24.61
CA PHE A 201 -13.13 -2.04 -24.05
C PHE A 201 -13.07 -1.09 -22.85
N TYR A 202 -12.25 -1.45 -21.91
CA TYR A 202 -11.79 -0.61 -20.81
C TYR A 202 -10.29 -0.60 -20.79
N ALA A 203 -9.68 0.56 -20.70
CA ALA A 203 -8.24 0.73 -20.54
C ALA A 203 -7.95 1.72 -19.42
N ASN A 204 -6.91 1.45 -18.63
CA ASN A 204 -6.43 2.32 -17.57
C ASN A 204 -4.91 2.45 -17.68
N ILE A 205 -4.43 3.68 -17.56
CA ILE A 205 -3.00 4.00 -17.46
C ILE A 205 -2.83 4.83 -16.21
N GLY A 206 -2.05 4.33 -15.24
CA GLY A 206 -1.76 5.01 -13.99
C GLY A 206 -0.27 5.20 -13.80
N LEU A 207 0.14 6.42 -13.52
CA LEU A 207 1.50 6.80 -13.14
C LEU A 207 1.50 7.28 -11.68
N TYR A 208 2.40 6.74 -10.89
CA TYR A 208 2.59 7.06 -9.48
C TYR A 208 4.06 7.34 -9.22
N ASN A 209 4.34 8.40 -8.50
CA ASN A 209 5.69 8.72 -8.03
C ASN A 209 5.63 9.26 -6.61
N VAL A 210 6.49 8.76 -5.74
CA VAL A 210 6.66 9.23 -4.37
C VAL A 210 8.14 9.32 -4.02
N ASN A 211 8.52 10.37 -3.32
CA ASN A 211 9.85 10.58 -2.76
C ASN A 211 9.88 10.22 -1.28
N ASP A 212 11.07 10.22 -0.67
CA ASP A 212 11.27 9.93 0.75
C ASP A 212 11.67 11.20 1.55
N LEU A 213 11.57 11.08 2.87
CA LEU A 213 11.99 12.10 3.84
C LEU A 213 13.50 12.27 3.96
N MET A 214 14.28 11.28 3.58
CA MET A 214 15.72 11.29 3.76
C MET A 214 16.40 12.40 2.95
N LYS A 215 17.33 13.12 3.56
CA LYS A 215 17.98 14.31 2.97
C LYS A 215 19.46 14.09 2.66
N PHE A 216 20.07 13.04 3.18
CA PHE A 216 21.51 12.81 3.13
C PHE A 216 21.87 11.50 2.44
N GLY A 217 23.16 11.37 2.12
CA GLY A 217 23.70 10.17 1.48
C GLY A 217 22.98 9.84 0.18
N GLU A 218 22.88 8.57 -0.11
CA GLU A 218 22.14 8.05 -1.24
C GLU A 218 20.61 8.06 -1.00
N GLY A 219 20.18 8.07 0.26
CA GLY A 219 18.77 8.11 0.65
C GLY A 219 18.01 9.36 0.19
N LYS A 220 18.73 10.47 -0.12
CA LYS A 220 18.12 11.67 -0.71
C LYS A 220 17.43 11.41 -2.04
N ASP A 221 17.88 10.37 -2.76
CA ASP A 221 17.42 9.96 -4.08
C ASP A 221 16.40 8.81 -4.00
N ASN A 222 16.02 8.39 -2.79
CA ASN A 222 14.98 7.39 -2.57
C ASN A 222 13.67 7.83 -3.21
N HIS A 223 13.12 6.94 -4.00
CA HIS A 223 11.83 7.14 -4.67
C HIS A 223 11.18 5.82 -5.03
N THR A 224 9.89 5.87 -5.28
CA THR A 224 9.17 4.78 -5.93
C THR A 224 8.36 5.37 -7.08
N THR A 225 8.64 4.91 -8.29
CA THR A 225 7.85 5.20 -9.48
C THR A 225 7.17 3.92 -9.93
N ARG A 226 5.87 3.98 -10.18
CA ARG A 226 5.08 2.85 -10.64
C ARG A 226 4.26 3.27 -11.85
N LEU A 227 4.34 2.50 -12.92
CA LEU A 227 3.47 2.61 -14.09
C LEU A 227 2.58 1.37 -14.16
N ASN A 228 1.27 1.57 -14.13
CA ASN A 228 0.28 0.52 -14.33
C ASN A 228 -0.41 0.71 -15.67
N ILE A 229 -0.57 -0.36 -16.42
CA ILE A 229 -1.34 -0.38 -17.66
C ILE A 229 -2.29 -1.57 -17.60
N ARG A 230 -3.57 -1.33 -17.84
CA ARG A 230 -4.61 -2.36 -17.94
C ARG A 230 -5.42 -2.18 -19.20
N GLY A 231 -5.79 -3.29 -19.81
CA GLY A 231 -6.76 -3.34 -20.89
C GLY A 231 -7.67 -4.55 -20.72
N ASN A 232 -8.96 -4.33 -20.70
CA ASN A 232 -9.99 -5.36 -20.66
C ASN A 232 -10.88 -5.19 -21.90
N VAL A 233 -11.06 -6.26 -22.67
CA VAL A 233 -11.87 -6.26 -23.88
C VAL A 233 -12.88 -7.38 -23.81
N ASP A 234 -14.13 -7.05 -23.96
CA ASP A 234 -15.26 -7.98 -24.10
C ASP A 234 -15.69 -8.03 -25.57
N LEU A 235 -15.76 -9.22 -26.10
CA LEU A 235 -16.10 -9.49 -27.51
C LEU A 235 -17.44 -10.23 -27.59
N ARG A 236 -18.32 -9.77 -28.45
CA ARG A 236 -19.55 -10.48 -28.84
C ARG A 236 -19.50 -10.76 -30.32
N LEU A 237 -19.02 -11.94 -30.67
CA LEU A 237 -18.86 -12.33 -32.08
C LEU A 237 -20.21 -12.61 -32.74
N ASN A 238 -21.12 -13.23 -31.99
CA ASN A 238 -22.52 -13.45 -32.37
C ASN A 238 -23.35 -13.71 -31.10
N ASP A 239 -24.62 -14.09 -31.26
CA ASP A 239 -25.52 -14.35 -30.11
C ASP A 239 -25.16 -15.59 -29.28
N TRP A 240 -24.22 -16.40 -29.75
CA TRP A 240 -23.84 -17.68 -29.18
C TRP A 240 -22.40 -17.67 -28.67
N ILE A 241 -21.58 -16.79 -29.19
CA ILE A 241 -20.14 -16.75 -28.89
C ILE A 241 -19.76 -15.39 -28.32
N THR A 242 -19.35 -15.41 -27.07
CA THR A 242 -18.75 -14.27 -26.39
C THR A 242 -17.32 -14.65 -25.94
N GLY A 243 -16.45 -13.69 -25.89
CA GLY A 243 -15.10 -13.88 -25.38
C GLY A 243 -14.62 -12.63 -24.65
N TRP A 244 -13.57 -12.77 -23.87
CA TRP A 244 -12.92 -11.64 -23.22
C TRP A 244 -11.41 -11.82 -23.19
N VAL A 245 -10.71 -10.70 -23.17
CA VAL A 245 -9.25 -10.64 -23.01
C VAL A 245 -8.93 -9.60 -21.97
N ASP A 246 -8.17 -9.98 -20.97
CA ASP A 246 -7.70 -9.10 -19.91
C ASP A 246 -6.17 -9.09 -19.92
N ALA A 247 -5.59 -7.90 -20.01
CA ALA A 247 -4.15 -7.71 -19.98
C ALA A 247 -3.81 -6.64 -18.93
N ASN A 248 -2.75 -6.88 -18.17
CA ASN A 248 -2.20 -5.86 -17.30
C ASN A 248 -0.68 -5.98 -17.21
N ALA A 249 -0.03 -4.84 -17.05
CA ALA A 249 1.39 -4.73 -16.77
C ALA A 249 1.63 -3.69 -15.69
N THR A 250 2.56 -3.98 -14.80
CA THR A 250 3.01 -3.05 -13.76
C THR A 250 4.53 -2.98 -13.81
N PHE A 251 5.06 -1.79 -13.93
CA PHE A 251 6.49 -1.51 -13.92
C PHE A 251 6.83 -0.71 -12.67
N TYR A 252 7.86 -1.15 -11.97
CA TYR A 252 8.40 -0.48 -10.80
C TYR A 252 9.82 -0.01 -11.06
N ASP A 253 10.08 1.24 -10.71
CA ASP A 253 11.41 1.79 -10.50
C ASP A 253 11.46 2.31 -9.07
N ALA A 254 12.17 1.59 -8.20
CA ALA A 254 12.21 1.91 -6.79
C ALA A 254 13.65 1.89 -6.28
N ARG A 255 14.02 2.95 -5.61
CA ARG A 255 15.27 3.08 -4.87
C ARG A 255 14.95 3.27 -3.40
N ASN A 256 15.34 2.31 -2.59
CA ASN A 256 15.13 2.31 -1.14
C ASN A 256 16.43 1.96 -0.43
N ASP A 257 16.49 2.28 0.85
CA ASP A 257 17.62 1.90 1.68
C ASP A 257 17.71 0.37 1.85
N ASN A 258 18.94 -0.14 1.96
CA ASN A 258 19.21 -1.56 2.18
C ASN A 258 18.89 -2.03 3.60
N SER A 259 18.70 -1.12 4.53
CA SER A 259 18.44 -1.41 5.93
C SER A 259 17.33 -0.49 6.46
N ASP A 260 16.68 -0.92 7.53
CA ASP A 260 15.69 -0.07 8.22
C ASP A 260 16.44 1.01 9.02
N PHE A 261 16.82 2.08 8.32
CA PHE A 261 17.52 3.23 8.88
C PHE A 261 16.82 3.80 10.11
N TRP A 262 15.48 3.89 10.05
CA TRP A 262 14.69 4.53 11.11
C TRP A 262 14.70 3.73 12.42
N SER A 263 14.77 2.42 12.35
CA SER A 263 14.91 1.56 13.53
C SER A 263 16.33 1.56 14.10
N GLN A 264 17.33 1.79 13.24
CA GLN A 264 18.74 1.80 13.66
C GLN A 264 19.20 3.16 14.17
N SER A 265 18.48 4.23 13.86
CA SER A 265 18.80 5.60 14.27
C SER A 265 18.06 6.06 15.52
N ALA A 266 17.26 5.19 16.11
CA ALA A 266 16.45 5.44 17.30
C ALA A 266 17.22 5.21 18.60
#